data_436fe4e4394cb913eab1c861cd11c3b8
#
_entry.id   436fe4e4394cb913eab1c861cd11c3b8
#
_cell.length_a   1.000
_cell.length_b   1.000
_cell.length_c   1.000
_cell.angle_alpha   90.00
_cell.angle_beta   90.00
_cell.angle_gamma   90.00
#
_symmetry.space_group_name_H-M   'P 1'
#
loop_
_entity.id
_entity.type
_entity.pdbx_description
1 polymer ?
#
loop_
_entity_poly.entity_id
_entity_poly.type
_entity_poly.pdbx_seq_one_letter_code
_entity_poly.pdbx_strand_id
1 'polypeptide(L)'
;MTKAQKRTLRISIALAAVLAVSPAAEAMHIMEGYLSPVFCIAWGVICIPFLVKGFLGMKKVFAENRKAVTILAMAGAYVFVLSALKIPSVTGSCSHMTGTGLAAILFGPCITGILGIIVLIFQAILLAHGGLTTLGANTFSMAIAGPAVSYGIYLLCRKCKVNNRVGIFLAAAVGDLFTYCVTSFQLALAYPDPNGGIGASVVEFLGVFAPTQLPLAVVEGLLTVMIMVALENYAKQELKAIGFGKSI
;
A
#
# COMPACT_ATOMS: atom_id res chain seq x y z
N MET A 1 -33.95 -30.31 0.72
CA MET A 1 -33.58 -28.88 0.70
C MET A 1 -34.85 -28.03 0.61
N THR A 2 -34.98 -27.07 1.52
CA THR A 2 -36.07 -26.10 1.50
C THR A 2 -35.93 -25.12 0.33
N LYS A 3 -37.02 -24.40 -0.01
CA LYS A 3 -36.96 -23.37 -1.09
C LYS A 3 -35.90 -22.31 -0.79
N ALA A 4 -35.73 -21.94 0.47
CA ALA A 4 -34.69 -20.98 0.92
C ALA A 4 -33.28 -21.52 0.66
N GLN A 5 -33.00 -22.76 1.08
CA GLN A 5 -31.69 -23.40 0.83
C GLN A 5 -31.35 -23.53 -0.65
N LYS A 6 -32.32 -23.84 -1.52
CA LYS A 6 -32.10 -23.87 -2.98
C LYS A 6 -31.78 -22.46 -3.52
N ARG A 7 -32.43 -21.42 -3.00
CA ARG A 7 -32.16 -20.03 -3.41
C ARG A 7 -30.75 -19.60 -2.98
N THR A 8 -30.37 -19.86 -1.73
CA THR A 8 -29.02 -19.56 -1.21
C THR A 8 -27.96 -20.30 -2.02
N LEU A 9 -28.15 -21.60 -2.31
CA LEU A 9 -27.23 -22.37 -3.12
C LEU A 9 -27.07 -21.80 -4.52
N ARG A 10 -28.17 -21.42 -5.18
CA ARG A 10 -28.10 -20.79 -6.53
C ARG A 10 -27.36 -19.48 -6.51
N ILE A 11 -27.60 -18.63 -5.48
CA ILE A 11 -26.90 -17.36 -5.31
C ILE A 11 -25.40 -17.61 -5.05
N SER A 12 -25.06 -18.57 -4.19
CA SER A 12 -23.67 -18.93 -3.90
C SER A 12 -22.95 -19.50 -5.15
N ILE A 13 -23.62 -20.34 -5.95
CA ILE A 13 -23.05 -20.87 -7.20
C ILE A 13 -22.88 -19.74 -8.23
N ALA A 14 -23.87 -18.86 -8.38
CA ALA A 14 -23.77 -17.71 -9.27
C ALA A 14 -22.64 -16.75 -8.87
N LEU A 15 -22.51 -16.48 -7.57
CA LEU A 15 -21.43 -15.67 -7.02
C LEU A 15 -20.06 -16.34 -7.24
N ALA A 16 -19.96 -17.64 -6.97
CA ALA A 16 -18.75 -18.42 -7.23
C ALA A 16 -18.40 -18.47 -8.72
N ALA A 17 -19.39 -18.62 -9.61
CA ALA A 17 -19.18 -18.57 -11.05
C ALA A 17 -18.72 -17.19 -11.53
N VAL A 18 -19.30 -16.11 -11.02
CA VAL A 18 -18.84 -14.73 -11.32
C VAL A 18 -17.40 -14.52 -10.84
N LEU A 19 -17.04 -15.02 -9.66
CA LEU A 19 -15.69 -14.95 -9.14
C LEU A 19 -14.68 -15.84 -9.88
N ALA A 20 -15.15 -16.97 -10.46
CA ALA A 20 -14.29 -17.91 -11.21
C ALA A 20 -14.07 -17.51 -12.67
N VAL A 21 -14.95 -16.71 -13.27
CA VAL A 21 -14.90 -16.27 -14.67
C VAL A 21 -14.21 -14.90 -14.81
N SER A 22 -13.69 -14.33 -13.71
CA SER A 22 -12.91 -13.09 -13.79
C SER A 22 -11.67 -13.32 -14.67
N PRO A 23 -11.55 -12.69 -15.86
CA PRO A 23 -10.26 -12.63 -16.54
C PRO A 23 -9.25 -12.08 -15.56
N ALA A 24 -7.99 -12.45 -15.69
CA ALA A 24 -6.90 -12.13 -14.75
C ALA A 24 -7.09 -10.74 -14.14
N ALA A 25 -7.49 -10.71 -12.86
CA ALA A 25 -7.89 -9.47 -12.20
C ALA A 25 -6.67 -8.57 -12.14
N GLU A 26 -6.71 -7.45 -12.83
CA GLU A 26 -5.72 -6.40 -12.70
C GLU A 26 -5.77 -5.91 -11.24
N ALA A 27 -4.77 -6.31 -10.48
CA ALA A 27 -4.64 -5.91 -9.10
C ALA A 27 -4.02 -4.52 -9.03
N MET A 28 -4.28 -3.75 -7.96
CA MET A 28 -3.54 -2.53 -7.64
C MET A 28 -2.02 -2.78 -7.60
N HIS A 29 -1.57 -3.98 -7.21
CA HIS A 29 -0.23 -4.48 -7.50
C HIS A 29 -0.16 -4.96 -8.95
N ILE A 30 0.83 -4.46 -9.68
CA ILE A 30 1.09 -4.93 -11.04
C ILE A 30 1.50 -6.40 -10.99
N MET A 31 0.75 -7.25 -11.69
CA MET A 31 0.91 -8.70 -11.65
C MET A 31 2.18 -9.18 -12.33
N GLU A 32 2.58 -10.42 -12.00
CA GLU A 32 3.70 -11.12 -12.64
C GLU A 32 3.55 -11.13 -14.16
N GLY A 33 4.63 -10.74 -14.87
CA GLY A 33 4.66 -10.74 -16.33
C GLY A 33 3.85 -9.63 -17.02
N TYR A 34 3.16 -8.77 -16.27
CA TYR A 34 2.32 -7.72 -16.87
C TYR A 34 3.15 -6.56 -17.46
N LEU A 35 4.31 -6.23 -16.89
CA LEU A 35 5.22 -5.22 -17.44
C LEU A 35 6.30 -5.86 -18.29
N SER A 36 6.68 -5.17 -19.38
CA SER A 36 7.85 -5.57 -20.17
C SER A 36 9.12 -5.49 -19.32
N PRO A 37 10.16 -6.31 -19.61
CA PRO A 37 11.40 -6.35 -18.84
C PRO A 37 12.08 -4.98 -18.69
N VAL A 38 11.95 -4.10 -19.68
CA VAL A 38 12.52 -2.75 -19.66
C VAL A 38 11.92 -1.92 -18.51
N PHE A 39 10.59 -1.91 -18.37
CA PHE A 39 9.93 -1.20 -17.27
C PHE A 39 10.21 -1.84 -15.90
N CYS A 40 10.28 -3.18 -15.84
CA CYS A 40 10.63 -3.89 -14.61
C CYS A 40 12.02 -3.47 -14.10
N ILE A 41 13.01 -3.46 -14.97
CA ILE A 41 14.39 -3.06 -14.65
C ILE A 41 14.45 -1.58 -14.30
N ALA A 42 13.82 -0.71 -15.08
CA ALA A 42 13.85 0.73 -14.86
C ALA A 42 13.31 1.10 -13.48
N TRP A 43 12.12 0.59 -13.12
CA TRP A 43 11.54 0.84 -11.79
C TRP A 43 12.37 0.23 -10.66
N GLY A 44 12.97 -0.96 -10.89
CA GLY A 44 13.88 -1.59 -9.93
C GLY A 44 15.10 -0.71 -9.65
N VAL A 45 15.74 -0.20 -10.68
CA VAL A 45 16.92 0.69 -10.56
C VAL A 45 16.58 1.98 -9.82
N ILE A 46 15.42 2.59 -10.12
CA ILE A 46 14.95 3.79 -9.42
C ILE A 46 14.77 3.55 -7.92
N CYS A 47 14.40 2.35 -7.50
CA CYS A 47 14.21 2.03 -6.08
C CYS A 47 15.53 1.93 -5.30
N ILE A 48 16.65 1.57 -5.93
CA ILE A 48 17.92 1.26 -5.26
C ILE A 48 18.37 2.34 -4.27
N PRO A 49 18.45 3.64 -4.62
CA PRO A 49 18.96 4.66 -3.71
C PRO A 49 18.07 4.81 -2.46
N PHE A 50 16.76 4.65 -2.59
CA PHE A 50 15.83 4.73 -1.47
C PHE A 50 15.96 3.51 -0.55
N LEU A 51 16.13 2.32 -1.13
CA LEU A 51 16.32 1.08 -0.37
C LEU A 51 17.66 1.08 0.36
N VAL A 52 18.75 1.54 -0.28
CA VAL A 52 20.06 1.67 0.38
C VAL A 52 19.96 2.61 1.58
N LYS A 53 19.37 3.80 1.40
CA LYS A 53 19.16 4.76 2.48
C LYS A 53 18.27 4.17 3.59
N GLY A 54 17.23 3.47 3.23
CA GLY A 54 16.32 2.79 4.17
C GLY A 54 17.03 1.72 4.99
N PHE A 55 17.85 0.88 4.34
CA PHE A 55 18.61 -0.16 5.01
C PHE A 55 19.63 0.40 6.01
N LEU A 56 20.35 1.44 5.62
CA LEU A 56 21.29 2.12 6.52
C LEU A 56 20.56 2.75 7.71
N GLY A 57 19.41 3.40 7.47
CA GLY A 57 18.55 3.95 8.51
C GLY A 57 18.04 2.88 9.48
N MET A 58 17.57 1.77 8.96
CA MET A 58 17.08 0.63 9.75
C MET A 58 18.19 0.03 10.62
N LYS A 59 19.40 -0.17 10.08
CA LYS A 59 20.57 -0.64 10.86
C LYS A 59 20.87 0.29 12.03
N LYS A 60 20.82 1.60 11.81
CA LYS A 60 21.05 2.61 12.86
C LYS A 60 20.00 2.49 13.96
N VAL A 61 18.71 2.45 13.59
CA VAL A 61 17.60 2.33 14.55
C VAL A 61 17.74 1.06 15.40
N PHE A 62 18.13 -0.08 14.80
CA PHE A 62 18.30 -1.34 15.50
C PHE A 62 19.51 -1.34 16.43
N ALA A 63 20.60 -0.68 16.05
CA ALA A 63 21.78 -0.53 16.89
C ALA A 63 21.50 0.33 18.13
N GLU A 64 20.71 1.38 17.97
CA GLU A 64 20.37 2.31 19.06
C GLU A 64 19.30 1.71 20.01
N ASN A 65 18.36 0.94 19.47
CA ASN A 65 17.26 0.44 20.29
C ASN A 65 16.62 -0.86 19.78
N ARG A 66 16.84 -1.97 20.50
CA ARG A 66 16.24 -3.26 20.17
C ARG A 66 14.69 -3.29 20.24
N LYS A 67 14.07 -2.43 21.06
CA LYS A 67 12.60 -2.34 21.12
C LYS A 67 11.98 -1.80 19.83
N ALA A 68 12.75 -1.04 19.05
CA ALA A 68 12.31 -0.57 17.73
C ALA A 68 11.99 -1.72 16.76
N VAL A 69 12.68 -2.87 16.91
CA VAL A 69 12.41 -4.08 16.09
C VAL A 69 10.98 -4.56 16.26
N THR A 70 10.47 -4.56 17.50
CA THR A 70 9.09 -4.99 17.79
C THR A 70 8.07 -4.10 17.10
N ILE A 71 8.21 -2.77 17.23
CA ILE A 71 7.29 -1.82 16.55
C ILE A 71 7.41 -1.94 15.03
N LEU A 72 8.62 -2.12 14.49
CA LEU A 72 8.81 -2.29 13.06
C LEU A 72 8.15 -3.58 12.56
N ALA A 73 8.29 -4.68 13.31
CA ALA A 73 7.63 -5.94 12.97
C ALA A 73 6.11 -5.83 13.04
N MET A 74 5.57 -5.14 14.04
CA MET A 74 4.13 -4.85 14.14
C MET A 74 3.63 -3.99 12.98
N ALA A 75 4.39 -2.96 12.60
CA ALA A 75 4.06 -2.13 11.43
C ALA A 75 4.12 -2.96 10.14
N GLY A 76 5.10 -3.87 9.99
CA GLY A 76 5.18 -4.79 8.86
C GLY A 76 4.01 -5.77 8.79
N ALA A 77 3.61 -6.33 9.92
CA ALA A 77 2.43 -7.19 10.00
C ALA A 77 1.15 -6.41 9.62
N TYR A 78 1.01 -5.17 10.07
CA TYR A 78 -0.10 -4.30 9.70
C TYR A 78 -0.13 -4.04 8.19
N VAL A 79 1.01 -3.67 7.58
CA VAL A 79 1.14 -3.48 6.12
C VAL A 79 0.76 -4.77 5.39
N PHE A 80 1.28 -5.92 5.83
CA PHE A 80 0.99 -7.21 5.20
C PHE A 80 -0.49 -7.56 5.26
N VAL A 81 -1.13 -7.43 6.43
CA VAL A 81 -2.55 -7.77 6.62
C VAL A 81 -3.45 -6.86 5.79
N LEU A 82 -3.25 -5.54 5.84
CA LEU A 82 -4.10 -4.61 5.09
C LEU A 82 -3.96 -4.81 3.58
N SER A 83 -2.75 -4.96 3.10
CA SER A 83 -2.51 -5.13 1.66
C SER A 83 -2.83 -6.53 1.13
N ALA A 84 -3.01 -7.52 2.02
CA ALA A 84 -3.51 -8.85 1.66
C ALA A 84 -5.05 -8.89 1.52
N LEU A 85 -5.78 -7.95 2.11
CA LEU A 85 -7.24 -7.86 2.05
C LEU A 85 -7.68 -7.26 0.70
N LYS A 86 -7.89 -8.13 -0.28
CA LYS A 86 -8.29 -7.74 -1.64
C LYS A 86 -9.79 -7.56 -1.74
N ILE A 87 -10.23 -6.45 -2.32
CA ILE A 87 -11.63 -6.19 -2.66
C ILE A 87 -11.75 -6.18 -4.18
N PRO A 88 -12.66 -6.99 -4.77
CA PRO A 88 -12.92 -6.93 -6.20
C PRO A 88 -13.33 -5.52 -6.62
N SER A 89 -12.73 -5.02 -7.68
CA SER A 89 -13.04 -3.73 -8.30
C SER A 89 -13.74 -3.94 -9.65
N VAL A 90 -14.04 -2.87 -10.35
CA VAL A 90 -14.64 -2.94 -11.69
C VAL A 90 -13.69 -3.62 -12.68
N THR A 91 -14.25 -4.20 -13.72
CA THR A 91 -13.51 -4.90 -14.82
C THR A 91 -12.66 -6.08 -14.38
N GLY A 92 -12.96 -6.69 -13.20
CA GLY A 92 -12.20 -7.84 -12.70
C GLY A 92 -10.88 -7.47 -12.00
N SER A 93 -10.58 -6.17 -11.86
CA SER A 93 -9.45 -5.68 -11.05
C SER A 93 -9.69 -5.88 -9.55
N CYS A 94 -8.68 -5.71 -8.73
CA CYS A 94 -8.83 -5.68 -7.29
C CYS A 94 -8.10 -4.49 -6.68
N SER A 95 -8.71 -3.94 -5.64
CA SER A 95 -8.15 -2.85 -4.83
C SER A 95 -7.87 -3.34 -3.42
N HIS A 96 -6.93 -2.74 -2.75
CA HIS A 96 -6.61 -3.03 -1.35
C HIS A 96 -6.01 -1.79 -0.69
N MET A 97 -6.04 -1.78 0.63
CA MET A 97 -5.32 -0.78 1.43
C MET A 97 -3.81 -1.06 1.40
N THR A 98 -2.99 -0.04 1.59
CA THR A 98 -1.54 -0.23 1.62
C THR A 98 -0.99 -0.48 3.03
N GLY A 99 -1.55 0.18 4.03
CA GLY A 99 -1.06 0.15 5.41
C GLY A 99 0.28 0.85 5.62
N THR A 100 0.92 1.31 4.56
CA THR A 100 2.28 1.87 4.61
C THR A 100 2.33 3.25 5.27
N GLY A 101 1.19 3.95 5.34
CA GLY A 101 1.06 5.23 6.03
C GLY A 101 1.47 5.16 7.51
N LEU A 102 1.08 4.09 8.22
CA LEU A 102 1.49 3.88 9.60
C LEU A 102 3.02 3.77 9.75
N ALA A 103 3.63 2.92 8.93
CA ALA A 103 5.08 2.71 8.96
C ALA A 103 5.84 4.00 8.61
N ALA A 104 5.34 4.77 7.63
CA ALA A 104 5.93 6.05 7.23
C ALA A 104 5.88 7.10 8.35
N ILE A 105 4.77 7.19 9.09
CA ILE A 105 4.62 8.09 10.22
C ILE A 105 5.58 7.71 11.37
N LEU A 106 5.78 6.42 11.63
CA LEU A 106 6.59 5.92 12.73
C LEU A 106 8.09 5.96 12.44
N PHE A 107 8.52 5.57 11.25
CA PHE A 107 9.93 5.32 10.90
C PHE A 107 10.45 6.19 9.75
N GLY A 108 9.58 6.95 9.11
CA GLY A 108 9.91 7.69 7.89
C GLY A 108 9.88 6.84 6.62
N PRO A 109 9.85 7.49 5.44
CA PRO A 109 9.57 6.82 4.17
C PRO A 109 10.67 5.83 3.73
N CYS A 110 11.95 6.11 4.03
CA CYS A 110 13.04 5.25 3.58
C CYS A 110 13.05 3.89 4.30
N ILE A 111 12.81 3.85 5.62
CA ILE A 111 12.72 2.59 6.38
C ILE A 111 11.46 1.82 5.96
N THR A 112 10.37 2.54 5.72
CA THR A 112 9.13 1.96 5.18
C THR A 112 9.37 1.31 3.82
N GLY A 113 10.27 1.84 2.99
CA GLY A 113 10.69 1.21 1.73
C GLY A 113 11.24 -0.19 1.91
N ILE A 114 12.10 -0.41 2.92
CA ILE A 114 12.63 -1.74 3.25
C ILE A 114 11.54 -2.67 3.78
N LEU A 115 10.68 -2.15 4.65
CA LEU A 115 9.56 -2.92 5.18
C LEU A 115 8.61 -3.36 4.06
N GLY A 116 8.28 -2.42 3.17
CA GLY A 116 7.37 -2.66 2.05
C GLY A 116 7.91 -3.67 1.04
N ILE A 117 9.19 -3.62 0.66
CA ILE A 117 9.75 -4.63 -0.26
C ILE A 117 9.73 -6.02 0.35
N ILE A 118 9.99 -6.16 1.65
CA ILE A 118 9.88 -7.45 2.36
C ILE A 118 8.44 -7.96 2.29
N VAL A 119 7.46 -7.12 2.60
CA VAL A 119 6.02 -7.47 2.50
C VAL A 119 5.65 -7.89 1.09
N LEU A 120 6.05 -7.12 0.08
CA LEU A 120 5.78 -7.41 -1.34
C LEU A 120 6.37 -8.75 -1.80
N ILE A 121 7.58 -9.10 -1.33
CA ILE A 121 8.18 -10.41 -1.61
C ILE A 121 7.32 -11.53 -1.01
N PHE A 122 6.92 -11.41 0.25
CA PHE A 122 6.04 -12.39 0.88
C PHE A 122 4.69 -12.51 0.17
N GLN A 123 4.11 -11.40 -0.27
CA GLN A 123 2.86 -11.40 -1.01
C GLN A 123 2.99 -12.07 -2.38
N ALA A 124 4.07 -11.80 -3.10
CA ALA A 124 4.33 -12.43 -4.39
C ALA A 124 4.49 -13.96 -4.26
N ILE A 125 5.22 -14.41 -3.24
CA ILE A 125 5.52 -15.85 -3.04
C ILE A 125 4.34 -16.60 -2.42
N LEU A 126 3.72 -16.05 -1.36
CA LEU A 126 2.71 -16.77 -0.56
C LEU A 126 1.28 -16.56 -1.05
N LEU A 127 0.98 -15.41 -1.64
CA LEU A 127 -0.39 -15.01 -1.99
C LEU A 127 -0.62 -14.86 -3.49
N ALA A 128 0.41 -15.11 -4.32
CA ALA A 128 0.38 -14.81 -5.76
C ALA A 128 -0.19 -13.39 -6.03
N HIS A 129 0.26 -12.41 -5.24
CA HIS A 129 -0.20 -11.04 -5.26
C HIS A 129 0.93 -10.09 -5.67
N GLY A 130 0.78 -9.37 -6.79
CA GLY A 130 1.87 -8.72 -7.47
C GLY A 130 2.73 -9.74 -8.22
N GLY A 131 4.02 -9.47 -8.38
CA GLY A 131 4.96 -10.35 -9.04
C GLY A 131 6.40 -10.07 -8.66
N LEU A 132 7.26 -11.08 -8.80
CA LEU A 132 8.70 -10.91 -8.58
C LEU A 132 9.34 -10.10 -9.70
N THR A 133 8.88 -10.25 -10.96
CA THR A 133 9.35 -9.44 -12.09
C THR A 133 8.92 -7.98 -11.93
N THR A 134 7.72 -7.73 -11.43
CA THR A 134 7.15 -6.39 -11.23
C THR A 134 7.45 -5.81 -9.84
N LEU A 135 8.28 -6.49 -9.04
CA LEU A 135 8.61 -6.09 -7.68
C LEU A 135 9.14 -4.65 -7.59
N GLY A 136 9.97 -4.23 -8.56
CA GLY A 136 10.49 -2.85 -8.62
C GLY A 136 9.40 -1.81 -8.75
N ALA A 137 8.44 -2.01 -9.66
CA ALA A 137 7.33 -1.10 -9.88
C ALA A 137 6.41 -1.03 -8.65
N ASN A 138 6.04 -2.18 -8.09
CA ASN A 138 5.22 -2.26 -6.88
C ASN A 138 5.94 -1.66 -5.66
N THR A 139 7.25 -1.86 -5.53
CA THR A 139 8.05 -1.22 -4.47
C THR A 139 8.06 0.29 -4.63
N PHE A 140 8.22 0.80 -5.86
CA PHE A 140 8.23 2.24 -6.08
C PHE A 140 6.90 2.88 -5.70
N SER A 141 5.77 2.34 -6.17
CA SER A 141 4.44 2.90 -5.88
C SER A 141 4.07 2.79 -4.40
N MET A 142 4.07 1.57 -3.85
CA MET A 142 3.54 1.27 -2.52
C MET A 142 4.54 1.54 -1.39
N ALA A 143 5.82 1.23 -1.60
CA ALA A 143 6.80 1.27 -0.51
C ALA A 143 7.65 2.55 -0.49
N ILE A 144 7.67 3.33 -1.57
CA ILE A 144 8.47 4.57 -1.66
C ILE A 144 7.56 5.79 -1.85
N ALA A 145 6.81 5.84 -2.95
CA ALA A 145 6.06 7.05 -3.32
C ALA A 145 4.88 7.32 -2.37
N GLY A 146 4.05 6.33 -2.10
CA GLY A 146 2.96 6.42 -1.12
C GLY A 146 3.43 6.86 0.26
N PRO A 147 4.39 6.13 0.88
CA PRO A 147 4.98 6.51 2.17
C PRO A 147 5.63 7.89 2.20
N ALA A 148 6.27 8.32 1.11
CA ALA A 148 6.87 9.65 1.03
C ALA A 148 5.80 10.76 1.13
N VAL A 149 4.67 10.58 0.42
CA VAL A 149 3.54 11.51 0.49
C VAL A 149 2.84 11.43 1.84
N SER A 150 2.59 10.21 2.38
CA SER A 150 2.06 10.05 3.73
C SER A 150 2.87 10.82 4.77
N TYR A 151 4.18 10.64 4.76
CA TYR A 151 5.06 11.33 5.70
C TYR A 151 5.06 12.84 5.50
N GLY A 152 5.07 13.29 4.24
CA GLY A 152 5.00 14.73 3.89
C GLY A 152 3.71 15.37 4.40
N ILE A 153 2.56 14.73 4.20
CA ILE A 153 1.26 15.20 4.69
C ILE A 153 1.24 15.23 6.22
N TYR A 154 1.77 14.19 6.88
CA TYR A 154 1.87 14.15 8.34
C TYR A 154 2.68 15.33 8.89
N LEU A 155 3.86 15.61 8.30
CA LEU A 155 4.69 16.75 8.70
C LEU A 155 4.01 18.09 8.44
N LEU A 156 3.34 18.23 7.31
CA LEU A 156 2.58 19.42 6.94
C LEU A 156 1.45 19.69 7.95
N CYS A 157 0.64 18.67 8.26
CA CYS A 157 -0.42 18.77 9.27
C CYS A 157 0.13 19.18 10.64
N ARG A 158 1.28 18.62 11.05
CA ARG A 158 1.94 19.01 12.30
C ARG A 158 2.42 20.47 12.27
N LYS A 159 3.03 20.90 11.17
CA LYS A 159 3.48 22.30 11.00
C LYS A 159 2.29 23.27 11.03
N CYS A 160 1.17 22.89 10.44
CA CYS A 160 -0.07 23.67 10.48
C CYS A 160 -0.85 23.52 11.79
N LYS A 161 -0.31 22.82 12.81
CA LYS A 161 -0.96 22.57 14.11
C LYS A 161 -2.35 21.93 13.99
N VAL A 162 -2.57 21.13 12.96
CA VAL A 162 -3.78 20.31 12.80
C VAL A 162 -3.81 19.25 13.90
N ASN A 163 -5.02 18.87 14.34
CA ASN A 163 -5.19 17.80 15.31
C ASN A 163 -4.43 16.54 14.87
N ASN A 164 -3.62 15.95 15.76
CA ASN A 164 -2.74 14.82 15.44
C ASN A 164 -3.49 13.64 14.81
N ARG A 165 -4.71 13.32 15.29
CA ARG A 165 -5.53 12.23 14.75
C ARG A 165 -5.99 12.51 13.32
N VAL A 166 -6.39 13.77 13.06
CA VAL A 166 -6.76 14.22 11.71
C VAL A 166 -5.54 14.19 10.78
N GLY A 167 -4.37 14.62 11.27
CA GLY A 167 -3.11 14.55 10.52
C GLY A 167 -2.72 13.12 10.15
N ILE A 168 -2.86 12.15 11.08
CA ILE A 168 -2.61 10.73 10.83
C ILE A 168 -3.59 10.16 9.81
N PHE A 169 -4.89 10.48 9.96
CA PHE A 169 -5.92 10.07 9.01
C PHE A 169 -5.61 10.55 7.59
N LEU A 170 -5.36 11.85 7.43
CA LEU A 170 -5.06 12.45 6.12
C LEU A 170 -3.77 11.87 5.52
N ALA A 171 -2.74 11.68 6.34
CA ALA A 171 -1.48 11.11 5.89
C ALA A 171 -1.66 9.70 5.32
N ALA A 172 -2.40 8.82 6.02
CA ALA A 172 -2.64 7.47 5.55
C ALA A 172 -3.54 7.45 4.32
N ALA A 173 -4.68 8.16 4.35
CA ALA A 173 -5.64 8.17 3.25
C ALA A 173 -5.05 8.77 1.95
N VAL A 174 -4.35 9.90 2.05
CA VAL A 174 -3.73 10.54 0.88
C VAL A 174 -2.55 9.73 0.35
N GLY A 175 -1.77 9.10 1.24
CA GLY A 175 -0.68 8.22 0.83
C GLY A 175 -1.15 6.97 0.08
N ASP A 176 -2.23 6.36 0.54
CA ASP A 176 -2.87 5.23 -0.15
C ASP A 176 -3.38 5.66 -1.54
N LEU A 177 -4.10 6.77 -1.64
CA LEU A 177 -4.55 7.32 -2.92
C LEU A 177 -3.38 7.68 -3.85
N PHE A 178 -2.29 8.19 -3.32
CA PHE A 178 -1.12 8.51 -4.12
C PHE A 178 -0.42 7.26 -4.66
N THR A 179 -0.35 6.18 -3.88
CA THR A 179 0.14 4.88 -4.35
C THR A 179 -0.62 4.43 -5.60
N TYR A 180 -1.95 4.51 -5.55
CA TYR A 180 -2.83 4.20 -6.65
C TYR A 180 -2.59 5.10 -7.89
N CYS A 181 -2.44 6.41 -7.69
CA CYS A 181 -2.12 7.33 -8.80
C CYS A 181 -0.80 6.97 -9.48
N VAL A 182 0.23 6.61 -8.69
CA VAL A 182 1.53 6.19 -9.24
C VAL A 182 1.40 4.88 -10.00
N THR A 183 0.67 3.89 -9.49
CA THR A 183 0.44 2.63 -10.21
C THR A 183 -0.29 2.87 -11.53
N SER A 184 -1.34 3.70 -11.53
CA SER A 184 -2.06 4.07 -12.75
C SER A 184 -1.14 4.74 -13.78
N PHE A 185 -0.24 5.60 -13.34
CA PHE A 185 0.77 6.22 -14.19
C PHE A 185 1.78 5.20 -14.74
N GLN A 186 2.25 4.26 -13.91
CA GLN A 186 3.14 3.19 -14.34
C GLN A 186 2.51 2.31 -15.43
N LEU A 187 1.24 1.96 -15.26
CA LEU A 187 0.47 1.20 -16.25
C LEU A 187 0.26 1.99 -17.54
N ALA A 188 -0.08 3.27 -17.46
CA ALA A 188 -0.27 4.12 -18.62
C ALA A 188 1.01 4.34 -19.43
N LEU A 189 2.18 4.36 -18.79
CA LEU A 189 3.47 4.39 -19.48
C LEU A 189 3.74 3.09 -20.24
N ALA A 190 3.33 1.95 -19.72
CA ALA A 190 3.54 0.66 -20.35
C ALA A 190 2.49 0.36 -21.44
N TYR A 191 1.28 0.88 -21.29
CA TYR A 191 0.12 0.64 -22.14
C TYR A 191 -0.56 1.96 -22.53
N PRO A 192 0.06 2.78 -23.37
CA PRO A 192 -0.55 4.03 -23.85
C PRO A 192 -1.73 3.74 -24.79
N ASP A 193 -2.80 4.50 -24.64
CA ASP A 193 -3.96 4.42 -25.54
C ASP A 193 -3.55 4.76 -26.98
N PRO A 194 -3.99 3.98 -27.97
CA PRO A 194 -3.62 4.20 -29.38
C PRO A 194 -4.03 5.57 -29.94
N ASN A 195 -5.13 6.16 -29.42
CA ASN A 195 -5.68 7.42 -29.93
C ASN A 195 -5.40 8.61 -29.02
N GLY A 196 -5.44 8.38 -27.67
CA GLY A 196 -5.31 9.44 -26.66
C GLY A 196 -3.96 9.47 -25.94
N GLY A 197 -3.05 8.51 -26.24
CA GLY A 197 -1.74 8.43 -25.64
C GLY A 197 -1.76 8.16 -24.11
N ILE A 198 -0.64 8.49 -23.45
CA ILE A 198 -0.47 8.25 -22.00
C ILE A 198 -1.55 8.94 -21.16
N GLY A 199 -1.95 10.17 -21.54
CA GLY A 199 -2.94 10.93 -20.76
C GLY A 199 -4.30 10.24 -20.69
N ALA A 200 -4.79 9.68 -21.81
CA ALA A 200 -6.05 8.94 -21.85
C ALA A 200 -5.97 7.67 -20.99
N SER A 201 -4.87 6.91 -21.12
CA SER A 201 -4.65 5.71 -20.29
C SER A 201 -4.60 6.04 -18.80
N VAL A 202 -3.96 7.12 -18.38
CA VAL A 202 -3.96 7.54 -16.96
C VAL A 202 -5.37 7.75 -16.46
N VAL A 203 -6.21 8.47 -17.23
CA VAL A 203 -7.60 8.74 -16.84
C VAL A 203 -8.41 7.44 -16.78
N GLU A 204 -8.19 6.54 -17.73
CA GLU A 204 -8.87 5.23 -17.75
C GLU A 204 -8.51 4.39 -16.52
N PHE A 205 -7.21 4.18 -16.24
CA PHE A 205 -6.77 3.42 -15.05
C PHE A 205 -7.23 4.08 -13.75
N LEU A 206 -7.17 5.41 -13.64
CA LEU A 206 -7.72 6.13 -12.50
C LEU A 206 -9.23 5.89 -12.35
N GLY A 207 -9.97 5.88 -13.44
CA GLY A 207 -11.42 5.63 -13.43
C GLY A 207 -11.78 4.21 -12.99
N VAL A 208 -11.00 3.21 -13.40
CA VAL A 208 -11.21 1.79 -13.03
C VAL A 208 -11.03 1.57 -11.53
N PHE A 209 -10.03 2.17 -10.92
CA PHE A 209 -9.72 1.93 -9.51
C PHE A 209 -10.48 2.86 -8.55
N ALA A 210 -10.78 4.10 -8.93
CA ALA A 210 -11.34 5.12 -8.04
C ALA A 210 -12.58 4.67 -7.24
N PRO A 211 -13.57 3.95 -7.82
CA PRO A 211 -14.78 3.56 -7.09
C PRO A 211 -14.52 2.72 -5.85
N THR A 212 -13.47 1.89 -5.87
CA THR A 212 -13.10 1.04 -4.73
C THR A 212 -12.00 1.66 -3.89
N GLN A 213 -11.04 2.35 -4.49
CA GLN A 213 -9.90 2.90 -3.76
C GLN A 213 -10.26 4.11 -2.90
N LEU A 214 -11.20 4.95 -3.32
CA LEU A 214 -11.63 6.09 -2.51
C LEU A 214 -12.25 5.66 -1.16
N PRO A 215 -13.21 4.70 -1.10
CA PRO A 215 -13.67 4.16 0.17
C PRO A 215 -12.56 3.47 0.98
N LEU A 216 -11.67 2.71 0.33
CA LEU A 216 -10.59 2.01 1.00
C LEU A 216 -9.60 2.97 1.66
N ALA A 217 -9.25 4.07 1.01
CA ALA A 217 -8.39 5.10 1.59
C ALA A 217 -8.98 5.71 2.87
N VAL A 218 -10.30 5.93 2.90
CA VAL A 218 -10.99 6.39 4.12
C VAL A 218 -10.89 5.34 5.22
N VAL A 219 -11.11 4.07 4.90
CA VAL A 219 -10.99 2.96 5.85
C VAL A 219 -9.55 2.82 6.35
N GLU A 220 -8.54 2.90 5.47
CA GLU A 220 -7.13 2.88 5.86
C GLU A 220 -6.78 4.02 6.81
N GLY A 221 -7.26 5.24 6.52
CA GLY A 221 -7.08 6.39 7.40
C GLY A 221 -7.64 6.16 8.80
N LEU A 222 -8.88 5.64 8.90
CA LEU A 222 -9.53 5.33 10.18
C LEU A 222 -8.79 4.22 10.94
N LEU A 223 -8.43 3.12 10.26
CA LEU A 223 -7.69 2.01 10.87
C LEU A 223 -6.31 2.46 11.36
N THR A 224 -5.62 3.29 10.60
CA THR A 224 -4.31 3.84 11.00
C THR A 224 -4.42 4.70 12.26
N VAL A 225 -5.46 5.54 12.37
CA VAL A 225 -5.73 6.31 13.60
C VAL A 225 -6.02 5.38 14.77
N MET A 226 -6.84 4.34 14.59
CA MET A 226 -7.15 3.38 15.66
C MET A 226 -5.88 2.67 16.15
N ILE A 227 -5.04 2.18 15.25
CA ILE A 227 -3.77 1.53 15.62
C ILE A 227 -2.83 2.51 16.31
N MET A 228 -2.72 3.75 15.82
CA MET A 228 -1.92 4.77 16.51
C MET A 228 -2.38 5.04 17.93
N VAL A 229 -3.69 5.16 18.15
CA VAL A 229 -4.26 5.32 19.51
C VAL A 229 -3.95 4.11 20.38
N ALA A 230 -4.04 2.90 19.83
CA ALA A 230 -3.66 1.69 20.55
C ALA A 230 -2.17 1.68 20.93
N LEU A 231 -1.28 2.03 19.99
CA LEU A 231 0.16 2.15 20.26
C LEU A 231 0.46 3.23 21.32
N GLU A 232 -0.20 4.37 21.25
CA GLU A 232 -0.07 5.43 22.26
C GLU A 232 -0.51 5.01 23.65
N ASN A 233 -1.46 4.08 23.77
CA ASN A 233 -1.95 3.58 25.05
C ASN A 233 -1.14 2.40 25.59
N TYR A 234 -0.79 1.43 24.73
CA TYR A 234 -0.22 0.16 25.15
C TYR A 234 1.28 0.00 24.89
N ALA A 235 1.84 0.78 23.96
CA ALA A 235 3.25 0.70 23.54
C ALA A 235 4.00 2.03 23.72
N LYS A 236 3.69 2.79 24.80
CA LYS A 236 4.29 4.11 25.06
C LYS A 236 5.81 4.09 25.17
N GLN A 237 6.38 3.04 25.79
CA GLN A 237 7.83 2.94 25.97
C GLN A 237 8.53 2.69 24.64
N GLU A 238 7.94 1.86 23.80
CA GLU A 238 8.43 1.52 22.49
C GLU A 238 8.34 2.72 21.53
N LEU A 239 7.23 3.48 21.56
CA LEU A 239 7.09 4.72 20.79
C LEU A 239 8.13 5.77 21.19
N LYS A 240 8.38 5.94 22.50
CA LYS A 240 9.45 6.82 22.98
C LYS A 240 10.83 6.33 22.53
N ALA A 241 11.01 5.02 22.46
CA ALA A 241 12.25 4.38 22.06
C ALA A 241 12.62 4.65 20.59
N ILE A 242 11.64 4.75 19.69
CA ILE A 242 11.85 5.14 18.29
C ILE A 242 11.86 6.67 18.08
N GLY A 243 11.78 7.45 19.16
CA GLY A 243 11.76 8.90 19.08
C GLY A 243 10.44 9.52 18.60
N PHE A 244 9.36 8.72 18.51
CA PHE A 244 8.06 9.26 18.14
C PHE A 244 7.59 10.32 19.12
N GLY A 245 7.24 11.50 18.62
CA GLY A 245 6.86 12.66 19.45
C GLY A 245 8.01 13.58 19.86
N LYS A 246 9.28 13.21 19.65
CA LYS A 246 10.45 14.08 19.94
C LYS A 246 10.92 14.91 18.74
N SER A 247 10.56 14.54 17.53
CA SER A 247 10.97 15.28 16.33
C SER A 247 9.94 16.38 16.03
N ILE A 248 10.11 17.51 16.70
CA ILE A 248 9.98 18.89 16.17
C ILE A 248 10.23 19.86 17.33
#